data_d6b8ccf05b518dffecd9a7aef2fff2c9
#
_entry.id   d6b8ccf05b518dffecd9a7aef2fff2c9
#
_cell.length_a   1.000
_cell.length_b   1.000
_cell.length_c   1.000
_cell.angle_alpha   90.00
_cell.angle_beta   90.00
_cell.angle_gamma   90.00
#
_symmetry.space_group_name_H-M   'P 1'
#
loop_
_entity.id
_entity.type
_entity.pdbx_description
1 polymer ?
#
loop_
_entity_poly.entity_id
_entity_poly.type
_entity_poly.pdbx_seq_one_letter_code
_entity_poly.pdbx_strand_id
1 'polypeptide(L)'
;MVQEGQTLKGRTVAVTRPREQAEDSVREIEERGGKAYLIPTIEIRETRDMSATKAFFEALANKEVNFVIWMSVNGVRYLLNAAATLGIESKLKAFLKDTITMAVGPKTASEMEAHGIRVNLVPEKYTSDGILKCFQERCVTGKSIYIPRTSEAPPDLTAKLREMGNQVREVYVYQSQLPSDRGLAEKFVKDLEAGKIDAIVFSSSLGVKNFREMLKDVVSKEKLLGLITQKCTIVAIGPTTAKTLAETGLDAKVMPEKHVFDEALNALARYWNVKNVRG
;
A
#
# COMPACT_ATOMS: atom_id res chain seq x y z
N MET A 1 7.98 -9.62 -24.08
CA MET A 1 9.44 -9.43 -24.29
C MET A 1 9.78 -8.01 -23.86
N VAL A 2 10.73 -7.84 -22.93
CA VAL A 2 11.21 -6.53 -22.47
C VAL A 2 12.00 -5.90 -23.61
N GLN A 3 11.68 -4.66 -23.99
CA GLN A 3 12.42 -3.96 -25.05
C GLN A 3 13.86 -3.66 -24.61
N GLU A 4 14.81 -3.63 -25.53
CA GLU A 4 16.25 -3.51 -25.25
C GLU A 4 16.67 -2.29 -24.36
N GLY A 5 15.85 -1.25 -24.31
CA GLY A 5 16.01 -0.08 -23.43
C GLY A 5 15.44 -0.19 -22.02
N GLN A 6 14.82 -1.34 -21.66
CA GLN A 6 14.10 -1.53 -20.40
C GLN A 6 14.77 -2.51 -19.44
N THR A 7 15.98 -2.99 -19.75
CA THR A 7 16.70 -3.95 -18.92
C THR A 7 17.49 -3.29 -17.79
N LEU A 8 17.44 -3.90 -16.61
CA LEU A 8 18.19 -3.49 -15.43
C LEU A 8 19.61 -4.09 -15.36
N LYS A 9 19.97 -4.97 -16.30
CA LYS A 9 21.34 -5.49 -16.50
C LYS A 9 22.00 -6.09 -15.23
N GLY A 10 21.27 -6.90 -14.48
CA GLY A 10 21.75 -7.57 -13.26
C GLY A 10 21.88 -6.66 -12.02
N ARG A 11 21.50 -5.40 -12.11
CA ARG A 11 21.60 -4.42 -11.02
C ARG A 11 20.56 -4.71 -9.92
N THR A 12 20.92 -4.37 -8.69
CA THR A 12 20.10 -4.58 -7.51
C THR A 12 19.23 -3.36 -7.20
N VAL A 13 17.93 -3.55 -7.18
CA VAL A 13 16.93 -2.51 -6.89
C VAL A 13 16.27 -2.78 -5.54
N ALA A 14 16.45 -1.88 -4.58
CA ALA A 14 15.81 -1.96 -3.28
C ALA A 14 14.36 -1.44 -3.37
N VAL A 15 13.43 -2.23 -2.80
CA VAL A 15 11.98 -1.98 -2.76
C VAL A 15 11.55 -1.73 -1.33
N THR A 16 10.92 -0.56 -1.08
CA THR A 16 10.53 -0.11 0.26
C THR A 16 9.07 -0.46 0.62
N ARG A 17 8.34 -1.16 -0.24
CA ARG A 17 6.94 -1.58 -0.03
C ARG A 17 6.82 -2.62 1.10
N PRO A 18 5.65 -2.70 1.76
CA PRO A 18 5.32 -3.84 2.62
C PRO A 18 5.56 -5.18 1.92
N ARG A 19 5.98 -6.21 2.67
CA ARG A 19 6.28 -7.54 2.10
C ARG A 19 5.12 -8.10 1.29
N GLU A 20 3.90 -7.96 1.79
CA GLU A 20 2.67 -8.47 1.17
C GLU A 20 2.34 -7.80 -0.18
N GLN A 21 2.96 -6.65 -0.45
CA GLN A 21 2.78 -5.88 -1.68
C GLN A 21 4.02 -5.90 -2.58
N ALA A 22 5.07 -6.58 -2.16
CA ALA A 22 6.35 -6.57 -2.86
C ALA A 22 6.47 -7.65 -3.95
N GLU A 23 5.66 -8.69 -3.93
CA GLU A 23 5.73 -9.83 -4.88
C GLU A 23 5.68 -9.38 -6.34
N ASP A 24 4.71 -8.53 -6.70
CA ASP A 24 4.62 -7.96 -8.06
C ASP A 24 5.89 -7.16 -8.40
N SER A 25 6.38 -6.37 -7.45
CA SER A 25 7.58 -5.54 -7.65
C SER A 25 8.84 -6.39 -7.83
N VAL A 26 8.96 -7.51 -7.11
CA VAL A 26 10.06 -8.47 -7.27
C VAL A 26 10.01 -9.06 -8.68
N ARG A 27 8.85 -9.59 -9.09
CA ARG A 27 8.66 -10.15 -10.43
C ARG A 27 9.00 -9.14 -11.53
N GLU A 28 8.49 -7.91 -11.44
CA GLU A 28 8.75 -6.87 -12.43
C GLU A 28 10.23 -6.48 -12.55
N ILE A 29 11.01 -6.53 -11.45
CA ILE A 29 12.45 -6.31 -11.44
C ILE A 29 13.17 -7.48 -12.11
N GLU A 30 12.81 -8.72 -11.74
CA GLU A 30 13.44 -9.95 -12.25
C GLU A 30 13.17 -10.15 -13.74
N GLU A 31 11.96 -9.88 -14.20
CA GLU A 31 11.58 -9.90 -15.62
C GLU A 31 12.43 -8.93 -16.47
N ARG A 32 12.94 -7.84 -15.86
CA ARG A 32 13.88 -6.89 -16.49
C ARG A 32 15.36 -7.27 -16.30
N GLY A 33 15.63 -8.47 -15.80
CA GLY A 33 16.99 -8.95 -15.54
C GLY A 33 17.69 -8.23 -14.40
N GLY A 34 16.96 -7.63 -13.45
CA GLY A 34 17.47 -7.06 -12.22
C GLY A 34 17.44 -8.05 -11.05
N LYS A 35 17.94 -7.60 -9.91
CA LYS A 35 17.86 -8.29 -8.62
C LYS A 35 17.03 -7.45 -7.65
N ALA A 36 15.99 -8.02 -7.07
CA ALA A 36 15.20 -7.33 -6.05
C ALA A 36 15.86 -7.44 -4.68
N TYR A 37 15.91 -6.32 -3.95
CA TYR A 37 16.32 -6.25 -2.55
C TYR A 37 15.17 -5.70 -1.72
N LEU A 38 14.59 -6.53 -0.84
CA LEU A 38 13.46 -6.10 -0.03
C LEU A 38 13.94 -5.38 1.24
N ILE A 39 13.56 -4.12 1.37
CA ILE A 39 13.72 -3.30 2.58
C ILE A 39 12.37 -2.68 2.93
N PRO A 40 11.38 -3.47 3.37
CA PRO A 40 10.07 -2.97 3.71
C PRO A 40 10.20 -1.93 4.82
N THR A 41 9.61 -0.78 4.59
CA THR A 41 9.60 0.34 5.54
C THR A 41 8.26 0.49 6.26
N ILE A 42 7.32 -0.35 5.89
CA ILE A 42 5.98 -0.43 6.48
C ILE A 42 5.71 -1.91 6.72
N GLU A 43 5.32 -2.24 7.93
CA GLU A 43 4.80 -3.53 8.32
C GLU A 43 3.29 -3.38 8.58
N ILE A 44 2.50 -4.22 7.93
CA ILE A 44 1.06 -4.24 8.13
C ILE A 44 0.77 -5.33 9.15
N ARG A 45 0.09 -4.96 10.24
CA ARG A 45 -0.30 -5.91 11.30
C ARG A 45 -1.78 -5.84 11.59
N GLU A 46 -2.31 -6.96 12.03
CA GLU A 46 -3.68 -7.02 12.56
C GLU A 46 -3.82 -6.09 13.77
N THR A 47 -5.00 -5.48 13.91
CA THR A 47 -5.30 -4.74 15.12
C THR A 47 -5.41 -5.70 16.30
N ARG A 48 -4.84 -5.31 17.45
CA ARG A 48 -4.94 -6.11 18.67
C ARG A 48 -6.33 -5.99 19.33
N ASP A 49 -6.93 -4.81 19.20
CA ASP A 49 -8.28 -4.57 19.70
C ASP A 49 -9.32 -5.02 18.69
N MET A 50 -9.96 -6.14 18.98
CA MET A 50 -11.01 -6.74 18.16
C MET A 50 -12.42 -6.26 18.53
N SER A 51 -12.57 -5.29 19.44
CA SER A 51 -13.88 -4.86 19.94
C SER A 51 -14.79 -4.31 18.83
N ALA A 52 -14.27 -3.41 18.00
CA ALA A 52 -14.97 -2.84 16.85
C ALA A 52 -15.31 -3.92 15.80
N THR A 53 -14.42 -4.89 15.59
CA THR A 53 -14.64 -6.01 14.67
C THR A 53 -15.73 -6.95 15.17
N LYS A 54 -15.76 -7.27 16.47
CA LYS A 54 -16.83 -8.08 17.09
C LYS A 54 -18.18 -7.37 16.98
N ALA A 55 -18.24 -6.08 17.33
CA ALA A 55 -19.46 -5.28 17.21
C ALA A 55 -19.96 -5.21 15.75
N PHE A 56 -19.05 -5.14 14.78
CA PHE A 56 -19.42 -5.21 13.36
C PHE A 56 -20.04 -6.57 12.99
N PHE A 57 -19.46 -7.67 13.44
CA PHE A 57 -20.02 -9.00 13.17
C PHE A 57 -21.37 -9.22 13.85
N GLU A 58 -21.56 -8.70 15.05
CA GLU A 58 -22.86 -8.70 15.74
C GLU A 58 -23.90 -7.91 14.96
N ALA A 59 -23.55 -6.70 14.49
CA ALA A 59 -24.43 -5.88 13.67
C ALA A 59 -24.80 -6.56 12.33
N LEU A 60 -23.86 -7.27 11.70
CA LEU A 60 -24.14 -8.07 10.51
C LEU A 60 -25.11 -9.22 10.81
N ALA A 61 -24.91 -9.95 11.91
CA ALA A 61 -25.77 -11.04 12.32
C ALA A 61 -27.20 -10.57 12.60
N ASN A 62 -27.35 -9.38 13.18
CA ASN A 62 -28.63 -8.73 13.49
C ASN A 62 -29.26 -8.02 12.26
N LYS A 63 -28.64 -8.08 11.08
CA LYS A 63 -29.10 -7.39 9.85
C LYS A 63 -29.19 -5.86 9.98
N GLU A 64 -28.37 -5.28 10.83
CA GLU A 64 -28.31 -3.83 11.08
C GLU A 64 -27.40 -3.09 10.09
N VAL A 65 -26.69 -3.82 9.20
CA VAL A 65 -25.72 -3.29 8.25
C VAL A 65 -26.35 -3.21 6.86
N ASN A 66 -26.46 -2.02 6.30
CA ASN A 66 -26.96 -1.84 4.94
C ASN A 66 -25.83 -1.90 3.90
N PHE A 67 -24.67 -1.30 4.20
CA PHE A 67 -23.54 -1.27 3.30
C PHE A 67 -22.24 -1.66 3.99
N VAL A 68 -21.39 -2.41 3.28
CA VAL A 68 -19.99 -2.59 3.63
C VAL A 68 -19.12 -2.10 2.47
N ILE A 69 -18.22 -1.15 2.75
CA ILE A 69 -17.34 -0.56 1.74
C ILE A 69 -15.90 -1.00 2.00
N TRP A 70 -15.31 -1.75 1.09
CA TRP A 70 -13.90 -2.14 1.15
C TRP A 70 -13.02 -1.17 0.36
N MET A 71 -12.12 -0.50 1.07
CA MET A 71 -11.21 0.51 0.53
C MET A 71 -9.88 -0.07 0.06
N SER A 72 -9.59 -1.34 0.33
CA SER A 72 -8.34 -1.98 -0.03
C SER A 72 -8.41 -3.50 0.04
N VAL A 73 -7.51 -4.18 -0.68
CA VAL A 73 -7.25 -5.63 -0.57
C VAL A 73 -6.95 -6.03 0.88
N ASN A 74 -6.14 -5.24 1.59
CA ASN A 74 -5.82 -5.50 2.99
C ASN A 74 -7.05 -5.46 3.90
N GLY A 75 -7.97 -4.52 3.67
CA GLY A 75 -9.25 -4.47 4.40
C GLY A 75 -10.05 -5.76 4.27
N VAL A 76 -10.03 -6.39 3.08
CA VAL A 76 -10.66 -7.70 2.85
C VAL A 76 -9.93 -8.79 3.63
N ARG A 77 -8.63 -8.93 3.42
CA ARG A 77 -7.80 -10.00 4.01
C ARG A 77 -7.83 -9.97 5.54
N TYR A 78 -7.60 -8.82 6.13
CA TYR A 78 -7.55 -8.69 7.59
C TYR A 78 -8.92 -8.83 8.25
N LEU A 79 -10.01 -8.44 7.58
CA LEU A 79 -11.36 -8.75 8.08
C LEU A 79 -11.66 -10.25 8.08
N LEU A 80 -11.24 -10.96 7.02
CA LEU A 80 -11.39 -12.41 6.91
C LEU A 80 -10.54 -13.14 7.95
N ASN A 81 -9.29 -12.71 8.16
CA ASN A 81 -8.42 -13.25 9.21
C ASN A 81 -9.06 -13.07 10.59
N ALA A 82 -9.63 -11.89 10.85
CA ALA A 82 -10.35 -11.63 12.10
C ALA A 82 -11.58 -12.54 12.26
N ALA A 83 -12.31 -12.79 11.18
CA ALA A 83 -13.44 -13.73 11.18
C ALA A 83 -12.99 -15.17 11.44
N ALA A 84 -11.87 -15.59 10.85
CA ALA A 84 -11.27 -16.90 11.09
C ALA A 84 -10.80 -17.05 12.54
N THR A 85 -10.11 -16.05 13.08
CA THR A 85 -9.67 -16.01 14.49
C THR A 85 -10.85 -16.13 15.47
N LEU A 86 -12.03 -15.56 15.12
CA LEU A 86 -13.24 -15.64 15.92
C LEU A 86 -14.11 -16.87 15.60
N GLY A 87 -13.70 -17.74 14.67
CA GLY A 87 -14.43 -18.95 14.28
C GLY A 87 -15.76 -18.68 13.55
N ILE A 88 -15.91 -17.54 12.89
CA ILE A 88 -17.14 -17.11 12.22
C ILE A 88 -17.02 -16.91 10.72
N GLU A 89 -15.93 -17.33 10.09
CA GLU A 89 -15.64 -17.10 8.66
C GLU A 89 -16.78 -17.59 7.75
N SER A 90 -17.31 -18.81 8.00
CA SER A 90 -18.42 -19.36 7.23
C SER A 90 -19.72 -18.55 7.40
N LYS A 91 -19.96 -18.03 8.61
CA LYS A 91 -21.12 -17.20 8.93
C LYS A 91 -21.03 -15.82 8.31
N LEU A 92 -19.82 -15.22 8.27
CA LEU A 92 -19.60 -13.91 7.68
C LEU A 92 -20.11 -13.84 6.24
N LYS A 93 -19.79 -14.83 5.42
CA LYS A 93 -20.26 -14.90 4.02
C LYS A 93 -21.79 -14.96 3.94
N ALA A 94 -22.44 -15.67 4.86
CA ALA A 94 -23.89 -15.73 4.92
C ALA A 94 -24.51 -14.39 5.32
N PHE A 95 -23.92 -13.71 6.30
CA PHE A 95 -24.39 -12.39 6.76
C PHE A 95 -24.26 -11.31 5.69
N LEU A 96 -23.18 -11.35 4.90
CA LEU A 96 -22.94 -10.38 3.82
C LEU A 96 -23.92 -10.53 2.63
N LYS A 97 -24.66 -11.63 2.51
CA LYS A 97 -25.66 -11.83 1.43
C LYS A 97 -26.80 -10.80 1.47
N ASP A 98 -27.18 -10.36 2.68
CA ASP A 98 -28.26 -9.41 2.88
C ASP A 98 -27.76 -7.95 2.91
N THR A 99 -26.44 -7.73 2.68
CA THR A 99 -25.78 -6.44 2.77
C THR A 99 -25.27 -6.03 1.40
N ILE A 100 -25.40 -4.75 1.04
CA ILE A 100 -24.80 -4.22 -0.18
C ILE A 100 -23.30 -4.05 0.04
N THR A 101 -22.50 -4.75 -0.76
CA THR A 101 -21.05 -4.73 -0.70
C THR A 101 -20.48 -3.88 -1.82
N MET A 102 -19.55 -2.99 -1.48
CA MET A 102 -18.88 -2.11 -2.42
C MET A 102 -17.37 -2.27 -2.33
N ALA A 103 -16.70 -2.46 -3.46
CA ALA A 103 -15.25 -2.40 -3.56
C ALA A 103 -14.84 -1.04 -4.15
N VAL A 104 -13.78 -0.42 -3.62
CA VAL A 104 -13.25 0.85 -4.17
C VAL A 104 -12.78 0.73 -5.61
N GLY A 105 -12.34 -0.45 -6.03
CA GLY A 105 -11.83 -0.67 -7.39
C GLY A 105 -11.60 -2.15 -7.71
N PRO A 106 -11.16 -2.45 -8.96
CA PRO A 106 -11.08 -3.81 -9.49
C PRO A 106 -10.23 -4.78 -8.66
N LYS A 107 -9.05 -4.35 -8.18
CA LYS A 107 -8.17 -5.21 -7.36
C LYS A 107 -8.85 -5.65 -6.06
N THR A 108 -9.58 -4.73 -5.41
CA THR A 108 -10.33 -5.04 -4.19
C THR A 108 -11.53 -5.93 -4.51
N ALA A 109 -12.22 -5.69 -5.62
CA ALA A 109 -13.32 -6.53 -6.09
C ALA A 109 -12.87 -7.96 -6.34
N SER A 110 -11.78 -8.15 -7.09
CA SER A 110 -11.22 -9.48 -7.36
C SER A 110 -10.80 -10.23 -6.10
N GLU A 111 -10.25 -9.53 -5.10
CA GLU A 111 -9.92 -10.14 -3.81
C GLU A 111 -11.17 -10.59 -3.04
N MET A 112 -12.23 -9.77 -3.04
CA MET A 112 -13.51 -10.14 -2.43
C MET A 112 -14.11 -11.38 -3.10
N GLU A 113 -14.13 -11.39 -4.44
CA GLU A 113 -14.66 -12.50 -5.24
C GLU A 113 -13.86 -13.79 -5.06
N ALA A 114 -12.52 -13.71 -5.00
CA ALA A 114 -11.64 -14.84 -4.71
C ALA A 114 -11.97 -15.51 -3.36
N HIS A 115 -12.49 -14.74 -2.41
CA HIS A 115 -12.95 -15.24 -1.11
C HIS A 115 -14.45 -15.54 -1.06
N GLY A 116 -15.16 -15.50 -2.20
CA GLY A 116 -16.60 -15.81 -2.29
C GLY A 116 -17.51 -14.72 -1.72
N ILE A 117 -17.02 -13.49 -1.60
CA ILE A 117 -17.81 -12.31 -1.22
C ILE A 117 -18.32 -11.66 -2.51
N ARG A 118 -19.65 -11.59 -2.64
CA ARG A 118 -20.27 -10.91 -3.79
C ARG A 118 -19.93 -9.44 -3.79
N VAL A 119 -19.62 -8.86 -4.95
CA VAL A 119 -19.44 -7.42 -5.14
C VAL A 119 -20.67 -6.85 -5.83
N ASN A 120 -21.40 -5.97 -5.14
CA ASN A 120 -22.58 -5.33 -5.70
C ASN A 120 -22.27 -4.05 -6.46
N LEU A 121 -21.25 -3.29 -6.00
CA LEU A 121 -20.92 -1.97 -6.53
C LEU A 121 -19.40 -1.79 -6.62
N VAL A 122 -18.98 -1.19 -7.75
CA VAL A 122 -17.64 -0.62 -7.94
C VAL A 122 -17.83 0.75 -8.56
N PRO A 123 -17.28 1.85 -8.03
CA PRO A 123 -17.44 3.17 -8.60
C PRO A 123 -16.66 3.30 -9.92
N GLU A 124 -17.06 4.22 -10.79
CA GLU A 124 -16.34 4.51 -12.05
C GLU A 124 -14.90 5.01 -11.80
N LYS A 125 -14.73 5.84 -10.77
CA LYS A 125 -13.42 6.30 -10.30
C LYS A 125 -13.07 5.55 -9.02
N TYR A 126 -11.93 4.89 -8.99
CA TYR A 126 -11.46 4.05 -7.88
C TYR A 126 -10.87 4.87 -6.73
N THR A 127 -11.65 5.82 -6.23
CA THR A 127 -11.28 6.79 -5.19
C THR A 127 -12.43 7.02 -4.21
N SER A 128 -12.13 7.66 -3.08
CA SER A 128 -13.15 8.12 -2.13
C SER A 128 -14.20 9.01 -2.79
N ASP A 129 -13.78 9.93 -3.70
CA ASP A 129 -14.71 10.79 -4.42
C ASP A 129 -15.61 10.00 -5.37
N GLY A 130 -15.11 8.92 -5.99
CA GLY A 130 -15.93 8.03 -6.81
C GLY A 130 -17.00 7.31 -5.99
N ILE A 131 -16.67 6.88 -4.77
CA ILE A 131 -17.64 6.31 -3.83
C ILE A 131 -18.71 7.33 -3.46
N LEU A 132 -18.28 8.55 -3.07
CA LEU A 132 -19.22 9.63 -2.72
C LEU A 132 -20.16 9.95 -3.88
N LYS A 133 -19.64 10.07 -5.10
CA LYS A 133 -20.46 10.28 -6.31
C LYS A 133 -21.49 9.17 -6.49
N CYS A 134 -21.07 7.90 -6.31
CA CYS A 134 -21.96 6.75 -6.42
C CYS A 134 -23.11 6.79 -5.40
N PHE A 135 -22.86 7.28 -4.18
CA PHE A 135 -23.87 7.47 -3.13
C PHE A 135 -24.79 8.64 -3.43
N GLN A 136 -24.26 9.75 -3.93
CA GLN A 136 -25.03 10.94 -4.33
C GLN A 136 -26.01 10.63 -5.47
N GLU A 137 -25.53 9.98 -6.53
CA GLU A 137 -26.36 9.61 -7.69
C GLU A 137 -27.50 8.64 -7.35
N ARG A 138 -27.33 7.84 -6.31
CA ARG A 138 -28.35 6.88 -5.81
C ARG A 138 -29.18 7.43 -4.67
N CYS A 139 -28.97 8.68 -4.28
CA CYS A 139 -29.66 9.33 -3.17
C CYS A 139 -29.62 8.49 -1.87
N VAL A 140 -28.47 7.84 -1.57
CA VAL A 140 -28.33 6.96 -0.40
C VAL A 140 -28.19 7.82 0.86
N THR A 141 -29.20 7.78 1.71
CA THR A 141 -29.25 8.46 3.01
C THR A 141 -29.92 7.57 4.07
N GLY A 142 -29.68 7.84 5.35
CA GLY A 142 -30.28 7.13 6.47
C GLY A 142 -29.78 5.67 6.60
N LYS A 143 -28.65 5.32 5.98
CA LYS A 143 -28.13 3.94 5.96
C LYS A 143 -27.02 3.74 6.97
N SER A 144 -26.94 2.50 7.49
CA SER A 144 -25.83 2.01 8.32
C SER A 144 -24.72 1.47 7.43
N ILE A 145 -23.56 2.13 7.45
CA ILE A 145 -22.41 1.87 6.58
C ILE A 145 -21.22 1.46 7.44
N TYR A 146 -20.59 0.35 7.13
CA TYR A 146 -19.36 -0.09 7.77
C TYR A 146 -18.19 -0.10 6.78
N ILE A 147 -17.02 0.34 7.24
CA ILE A 147 -15.83 0.46 6.40
C ILE A 147 -14.65 -0.25 7.09
N PRO A 148 -14.38 -1.53 6.74
CA PRO A 148 -13.17 -2.22 7.18
C PRO A 148 -11.93 -1.55 6.57
N ARG A 149 -11.03 -1.01 7.41
CA ARG A 149 -9.89 -0.22 6.96
C ARG A 149 -8.77 -0.14 8.00
N THR A 150 -7.70 0.55 7.67
CA THR A 150 -6.64 0.90 8.61
C THR A 150 -7.04 2.08 9.50
N SER A 151 -6.47 2.14 10.70
CA SER A 151 -6.63 3.28 11.62
C SER A 151 -6.01 4.58 11.11
N GLU A 152 -5.00 4.49 10.22
CA GLU A 152 -4.28 5.65 9.66
C GLU A 152 -4.99 6.27 8.44
N ALA A 153 -6.16 5.77 8.07
CA ALA A 153 -6.86 6.25 6.89
C ALA A 153 -7.46 7.65 7.11
N PRO A 154 -7.39 8.56 6.09
CA PRO A 154 -7.97 9.89 6.18
C PRO A 154 -9.48 9.86 6.49
N PRO A 155 -10.00 10.74 7.35
CA PRO A 155 -11.41 10.72 7.77
C PRO A 155 -12.38 11.31 6.73
N ASP A 156 -11.91 11.88 5.63
CA ASP A 156 -12.72 12.65 4.68
C ASP A 156 -13.91 11.87 4.12
N LEU A 157 -13.70 10.60 3.72
CA LEU A 157 -14.77 9.75 3.18
C LEU A 157 -15.88 9.56 4.22
N THR A 158 -15.51 9.21 5.44
CA THR A 158 -16.48 8.92 6.51
C THR A 158 -17.22 10.17 6.96
N ALA A 159 -16.53 11.31 7.03
CA ALA A 159 -17.13 12.61 7.32
C ALA A 159 -18.19 12.97 6.27
N LYS A 160 -17.83 12.95 4.99
CA LYS A 160 -18.76 13.28 3.89
C LYS A 160 -19.95 12.32 3.79
N LEU A 161 -19.76 11.02 4.03
CA LEU A 161 -20.88 10.07 4.07
C LEU A 161 -21.82 10.33 5.25
N ARG A 162 -21.30 10.80 6.40
CA ARG A 162 -22.13 11.25 7.55
C ARG A 162 -22.89 12.53 7.24
N GLU A 163 -22.26 13.51 6.58
CA GLU A 163 -22.90 14.74 6.10
C GLU A 163 -24.07 14.46 5.14
N MET A 164 -23.98 13.35 4.38
CA MET A 164 -25.07 12.84 3.53
C MET A 164 -26.21 12.14 4.33
N GLY A 165 -26.18 12.21 5.67
CA GLY A 165 -27.23 11.67 6.55
C GLY A 165 -27.07 10.17 6.86
N ASN A 166 -25.93 9.54 6.61
CA ASN A 166 -25.70 8.13 6.89
C ASN A 166 -25.02 7.92 8.26
N GLN A 167 -25.25 6.74 8.86
CA GLN A 167 -24.54 6.28 10.05
C GLN A 167 -23.30 5.50 9.61
N VAL A 168 -22.10 6.10 9.75
CA VAL A 168 -20.87 5.48 9.27
C VAL A 168 -19.98 5.05 10.43
N ARG A 169 -19.58 3.78 10.43
CA ARG A 169 -18.66 3.17 11.39
C ARG A 169 -17.43 2.61 10.68
N GLU A 170 -16.26 2.97 11.16
CA GLU A 170 -15.00 2.41 10.70
C GLU A 170 -14.65 1.19 11.53
N VAL A 171 -14.22 0.12 10.87
CA VAL A 171 -13.77 -1.10 11.54
C VAL A 171 -12.28 -1.22 11.27
N TYR A 172 -11.46 -0.86 12.24
CA TYR A 172 -10.02 -0.94 12.12
C TYR A 172 -9.56 -2.38 12.25
N VAL A 173 -9.26 -3.02 11.13
CA VAL A 173 -8.87 -4.44 11.05
C VAL A 173 -7.37 -4.62 10.92
N TYR A 174 -6.64 -3.58 10.54
CA TYR A 174 -5.18 -3.57 10.49
C TYR A 174 -4.63 -2.17 10.76
N GLN A 175 -3.34 -2.12 11.05
CA GLN A 175 -2.59 -0.88 11.22
C GLN A 175 -1.24 -1.00 10.50
N SER A 176 -0.74 0.14 10.04
CA SER A 176 0.60 0.24 9.49
C SER A 176 1.55 0.66 10.61
N GLN A 177 2.67 -0.02 10.74
CA GLN A 177 3.69 0.35 11.72
C GLN A 177 5.08 0.30 11.11
N LEU A 178 6.03 0.91 11.82
CA LEU A 178 7.44 0.78 11.49
C LEU A 178 7.88 -0.67 11.72
N PRO A 179 8.60 -1.31 10.77
CA PRO A 179 9.16 -2.63 11.00
C PRO A 179 10.08 -2.64 12.23
N SER A 180 9.88 -3.62 13.09
CA SER A 180 10.65 -3.76 14.34
C SER A 180 11.93 -4.59 14.16
N ASP A 181 12.18 -5.16 12.97
CA ASP A 181 13.35 -5.98 12.67
C ASP A 181 14.60 -5.12 12.51
N ARG A 182 15.34 -4.96 13.60
CA ARG A 182 16.61 -4.25 13.62
C ARG A 182 17.66 -4.92 12.74
N GLY A 183 17.67 -6.25 12.66
CA GLY A 183 18.61 -7.00 11.81
C GLY A 183 18.45 -6.68 10.33
N LEU A 184 17.23 -6.37 9.89
CA LEU A 184 16.96 -5.92 8.52
C LEU A 184 17.63 -4.57 8.23
N ALA A 185 17.54 -3.63 9.17
CA ALA A 185 18.15 -2.30 9.07
C ALA A 185 19.69 -2.39 9.05
N GLU A 186 20.28 -3.16 9.96
CA GLU A 186 21.73 -3.39 10.04
C GLU A 186 22.27 -4.06 8.75
N LYS A 187 21.57 -5.10 8.28
CA LYS A 187 21.92 -5.77 7.02
C LYS A 187 21.88 -4.83 5.84
N PHE A 188 20.83 -4.00 5.74
CA PHE A 188 20.70 -3.02 4.67
C PHE A 188 21.87 -2.03 4.64
N VAL A 189 22.24 -1.46 5.79
CA VAL A 189 23.38 -0.52 5.89
C VAL A 189 24.67 -1.19 5.48
N LYS A 190 24.94 -2.41 5.94
CA LYS A 190 26.13 -3.20 5.56
C LYS A 190 26.18 -3.48 4.06
N ASP A 191 25.05 -3.86 3.45
CA ASP A 191 24.99 -4.16 2.02
C ASP A 191 25.10 -2.88 1.18
N LEU A 192 24.57 -1.75 1.68
CA LEU A 192 24.73 -0.43 1.06
C LEU A 192 26.21 0.02 1.09
N GLU A 193 26.89 -0.12 2.23
CA GLU A 193 28.34 0.15 2.36
C GLU A 193 29.18 -0.72 1.41
N ALA A 194 28.79 -1.96 1.24
CA ALA A 194 29.45 -2.89 0.30
C ALA A 194 29.12 -2.62 -1.18
N GLY A 195 28.29 -1.63 -1.50
CA GLY A 195 27.92 -1.28 -2.88
C GLY A 195 27.06 -2.34 -3.56
N LYS A 196 26.30 -3.12 -2.82
CA LYS A 196 25.44 -4.18 -3.36
C LYS A 196 24.07 -3.68 -3.81
N ILE A 197 23.75 -2.40 -3.62
CA ILE A 197 22.45 -1.80 -3.91
C ILE A 197 22.67 -0.66 -4.90
N ASP A 198 22.09 -0.76 -6.09
CA ASP A 198 22.26 0.21 -7.18
C ASP A 198 21.18 1.27 -7.23
N ALA A 199 19.97 0.93 -6.77
CA ALA A 199 18.86 1.88 -6.68
C ALA A 199 17.95 1.60 -5.48
N ILE A 200 17.23 2.65 -5.05
CA ILE A 200 16.17 2.54 -4.04
C ILE A 200 14.90 3.17 -4.62
N VAL A 201 13.81 2.39 -4.66
CA VAL A 201 12.51 2.86 -5.14
C VAL A 201 11.60 3.14 -3.95
N PHE A 202 11.19 4.41 -3.83
CA PHE A 202 10.22 4.85 -2.85
C PHE A 202 8.84 5.02 -3.49
N SER A 203 7.87 4.27 -3.02
CA SER A 203 6.50 4.27 -3.54
C SER A 203 5.54 5.18 -2.78
N SER A 204 5.95 5.74 -1.63
CA SER A 204 5.11 6.63 -0.81
C SER A 204 5.92 7.53 0.10
N SER A 205 5.34 8.68 0.48
CA SER A 205 5.93 9.60 1.46
C SER A 205 6.08 8.97 2.85
N LEU A 206 5.13 8.13 3.26
CA LEU A 206 5.24 7.38 4.52
C LEU A 206 6.44 6.43 4.48
N GLY A 207 6.64 5.74 3.36
CA GLY A 207 7.80 4.87 3.14
C GLY A 207 9.13 5.60 3.29
N VAL A 208 9.23 6.85 2.80
CA VAL A 208 10.43 7.69 2.97
C VAL A 208 10.67 8.04 4.45
N LYS A 209 9.63 8.50 5.15
CA LYS A 209 9.72 8.85 6.57
C LYS A 209 10.13 7.65 7.42
N ASN A 210 9.47 6.53 7.19
CA ASN A 210 9.73 5.28 7.91
C ASN A 210 11.12 4.71 7.60
N PHE A 211 11.59 4.82 6.36
CA PHE A 211 12.94 4.39 5.99
C PHE A 211 14.01 5.09 6.82
N ARG A 212 13.87 6.40 6.98
CA ARG A 212 14.79 7.17 7.82
C ARG A 212 14.67 6.80 9.30
N GLU A 213 13.43 6.67 9.78
CA GLU A 213 13.17 6.31 11.17
C GLU A 213 13.72 4.93 11.53
N MET A 214 13.56 3.95 10.63
CA MET A 214 14.09 2.59 10.80
C MET A 214 15.61 2.53 10.90
N LEU A 215 16.32 3.44 10.22
CA LEU A 215 17.77 3.44 10.13
C LEU A 215 18.45 4.38 11.14
N LYS A 216 17.73 5.22 11.88
CA LYS A 216 18.29 6.27 12.74
C LYS A 216 19.21 5.75 13.85
N ASP A 217 18.91 4.54 14.40
CA ASP A 217 19.66 3.93 15.47
C ASP A 217 20.79 3.00 14.97
N VAL A 218 20.93 2.86 13.64
CA VAL A 218 21.93 2.00 13.00
C VAL A 218 23.04 2.82 12.34
N VAL A 219 22.69 3.97 11.76
CA VAL A 219 23.65 4.81 11.02
C VAL A 219 23.29 6.28 11.20
N SER A 220 24.31 7.16 11.32
CA SER A 220 24.07 8.60 11.39
C SER A 220 23.45 9.11 10.09
N LYS A 221 22.66 10.19 10.20
CA LYS A 221 21.98 10.82 9.06
C LYS A 221 22.97 11.17 7.95
N GLU A 222 24.06 11.82 8.31
CA GLU A 222 25.08 12.32 7.38
C GLU A 222 25.73 11.16 6.63
N LYS A 223 26.10 10.09 7.34
CA LYS A 223 26.67 8.89 6.74
C LYS A 223 25.70 8.20 5.80
N LEU A 224 24.42 8.04 6.20
CA LEU A 224 23.37 7.44 5.36
C LEU A 224 23.17 8.24 4.08
N LEU A 225 23.02 9.56 4.18
CA LEU A 225 22.87 10.44 3.00
C LEU A 225 24.07 10.35 2.06
N GLY A 226 25.29 10.38 2.60
CA GLY A 226 26.50 10.23 1.84
C GLY A 226 26.57 8.91 1.07
N LEU A 227 26.30 7.78 1.75
CA LEU A 227 26.28 6.46 1.14
C LEU A 227 25.24 6.35 0.01
N ILE A 228 24.01 6.78 0.25
CA ILE A 228 22.94 6.72 -0.73
C ILE A 228 23.27 7.59 -1.95
N THR A 229 23.68 8.85 -1.72
CA THR A 229 23.99 9.79 -2.82
C THR A 229 25.14 9.30 -3.71
N GLN A 230 26.13 8.65 -3.12
CA GLN A 230 27.30 8.16 -3.86
C GLN A 230 27.03 6.84 -4.59
N LYS A 231 26.22 5.93 -4.00
CA LYS A 231 26.13 4.55 -4.46
C LYS A 231 24.81 4.20 -5.14
N CYS A 232 23.73 4.94 -4.84
CA CYS A 232 22.39 4.55 -5.29
C CYS A 232 21.73 5.60 -6.17
N THR A 233 20.95 5.13 -7.14
CA THR A 233 19.98 5.96 -7.85
C THR A 233 18.68 5.96 -7.06
N ILE A 234 18.20 7.15 -6.65
CA ILE A 234 16.92 7.27 -5.94
C ILE A 234 15.80 7.45 -6.93
N VAL A 235 14.78 6.65 -6.79
CA VAL A 235 13.55 6.67 -7.60
C VAL A 235 12.37 7.02 -6.73
N ALA A 236 11.67 8.10 -7.07
CA ALA A 236 10.36 8.44 -6.47
C ALA A 236 9.25 8.06 -7.44
N ILE A 237 8.21 7.38 -6.96
CA ILE A 237 7.11 6.98 -7.84
C ILE A 237 6.26 8.18 -8.30
N GLY A 238 6.23 9.27 -7.52
CA GLY A 238 5.47 10.45 -7.84
C GLY A 238 5.92 11.71 -7.08
N PRO A 239 5.34 12.87 -7.40
CA PRO A 239 5.81 14.19 -6.94
C PRO A 239 5.75 14.36 -5.42
N THR A 240 4.72 13.83 -4.75
CA THR A 240 4.59 13.90 -3.29
C THR A 240 5.72 13.12 -2.60
N THR A 241 6.10 11.96 -3.14
CA THR A 241 7.22 11.17 -2.65
C THR A 241 8.55 11.87 -2.90
N ALA A 242 8.74 12.46 -4.09
CA ALA A 242 9.94 13.23 -4.43
C ALA A 242 10.12 14.45 -3.51
N LYS A 243 9.03 15.18 -3.21
CA LYS A 243 9.04 16.28 -2.25
C LYS A 243 9.49 15.82 -0.86
N THR A 244 8.92 14.71 -0.37
CA THR A 244 9.30 14.16 0.95
C THR A 244 10.76 13.72 0.99
N LEU A 245 11.29 13.14 -0.10
CA LEU A 245 12.71 12.81 -0.21
C LEU A 245 13.58 14.07 -0.08
N ALA A 246 13.27 15.14 -0.82
CA ALA A 246 14.00 16.40 -0.74
C ALA A 246 13.99 16.99 0.68
N GLU A 247 12.87 16.94 1.39
CA GLU A 247 12.75 17.36 2.80
C GLU A 247 13.66 16.55 3.74
N THR A 248 14.02 15.32 3.37
CA THR A 248 14.96 14.48 4.13
C THR A 248 16.42 14.66 3.74
N GLY A 249 16.70 15.41 2.68
CA GLY A 249 18.05 15.62 2.11
C GLY A 249 18.44 14.62 1.02
N LEU A 250 17.47 13.91 0.46
CA LEU A 250 17.65 12.96 -0.64
C LEU A 250 16.94 13.47 -1.91
N ASP A 251 17.69 13.54 -3.03
CA ASP A 251 17.11 13.95 -4.30
C ASP A 251 16.73 12.74 -5.16
N ALA A 252 15.48 12.66 -5.56
CA ALA A 252 15.04 11.68 -6.55
C ALA A 252 15.68 12.01 -7.91
N LYS A 253 16.49 11.10 -8.44
CA LYS A 253 17.10 11.23 -9.76
C LYS A 253 16.19 10.73 -10.88
N VAL A 254 15.20 9.93 -10.53
CA VAL A 254 14.26 9.33 -11.46
C VAL A 254 12.85 9.46 -10.89
N MET A 255 11.92 9.92 -11.71
CA MET A 255 10.48 9.93 -11.45
C MET A 255 9.75 9.64 -12.77
N PRO A 256 8.86 8.66 -12.82
CA PRO A 256 8.11 8.34 -14.03
C PRO A 256 7.00 9.38 -14.30
N GLU A 257 6.57 9.48 -15.56
CA GLU A 257 5.40 10.30 -15.92
C GLU A 257 4.10 9.68 -15.38
N LYS A 258 3.96 8.36 -15.51
CA LYS A 258 2.87 7.61 -14.88
C LYS A 258 3.36 7.05 -13.55
N HIS A 259 2.67 7.41 -12.47
CA HIS A 259 3.06 7.11 -11.08
C HIS A 259 2.76 5.64 -10.70
N VAL A 260 3.27 4.70 -11.50
CA VAL A 260 3.16 3.26 -11.27
C VAL A 260 4.55 2.63 -11.24
N PHE A 261 4.67 1.48 -10.56
CA PHE A 261 5.97 0.86 -10.29
C PHE A 261 6.67 0.38 -11.57
N ASP A 262 5.93 -0.20 -12.50
CA ASP A 262 6.40 -0.63 -13.82
C ASP A 262 7.08 0.52 -14.58
N GLU A 263 6.42 1.69 -14.65
CA GLU A 263 6.97 2.86 -15.31
C GLU A 263 8.18 3.46 -14.55
N ALA A 264 8.23 3.31 -13.24
CA ALA A 264 9.40 3.71 -12.46
C ALA A 264 10.63 2.86 -12.81
N LEU A 265 10.47 1.56 -13.01
CA LEU A 265 11.54 0.67 -13.48
C LEU A 265 11.96 0.99 -14.91
N ASN A 266 11.02 1.28 -15.79
CA ASN A 266 11.30 1.69 -17.17
C ASN A 266 12.08 3.01 -17.20
N ALA A 267 11.69 3.99 -16.40
CA ALA A 267 12.40 5.26 -16.27
C ALA A 267 13.82 5.07 -15.68
N LEU A 268 13.97 4.20 -14.68
CA LEU A 268 15.26 3.85 -14.09
C LEU A 268 16.19 3.19 -15.12
N ALA A 269 15.69 2.23 -15.89
CA ALA A 269 16.46 1.57 -16.94
C ALA A 269 16.95 2.57 -18.01
N ARG A 270 16.06 3.47 -18.48
CA ARG A 270 16.43 4.55 -19.41
C ARG A 270 17.52 5.46 -18.82
N TYR A 271 17.36 5.88 -17.56
CA TYR A 271 18.33 6.72 -16.88
C TYR A 271 19.72 6.07 -16.82
N TRP A 272 19.81 4.80 -16.53
CA TRP A 272 21.07 4.06 -16.48
C TRP A 272 21.69 3.83 -17.86
N ASN A 273 20.87 3.61 -18.89
CA ASN A 273 21.38 3.46 -20.26
C ASN A 273 22.00 4.75 -20.79
N VAL A 274 21.39 5.90 -20.53
CA VAL A 274 21.93 7.22 -20.93
C VAL A 274 23.26 7.52 -20.23
N LYS A 275 23.39 7.16 -18.94
CA LYS A 275 24.67 7.34 -18.21
C LYS A 275 25.81 6.49 -18.76
N ASN A 276 25.52 5.24 -19.17
CA ASN A 276 26.53 4.34 -19.72
C ASN A 276 27.03 4.74 -21.12
N VAL A 277 26.33 5.62 -21.84
CA VAL A 277 26.73 6.13 -23.16
C VAL A 277 27.61 7.40 -23.05
N ARG A 278 27.59 8.05 -21.88
CA ARG A 278 28.32 9.30 -21.63
C ARG A 278 29.60 9.16 -20.76
N GLY A 279 29.88 7.97 -20.26
CA GLY A 279 31.10 7.60 -19.52
C GLY A 279 31.92 6.58 -20.26
#